data_e0a36e9833f736ebd0edd830d0413411
#
_entry.id   e0a36e9833f736ebd0edd830d0413411
#
_cell.length_a   1.000
_cell.length_b   1.000
_cell.length_c   1.000
_cell.angle_alpha   90.00
_cell.angle_beta   90.00
_cell.angle_gamma   90.00
#
_symmetry.space_group_name_H-M   'P 1'
#
loop_
_entity.id
_entity.type
_entity.pdbx_description
1 polymer ?
#
loop_
_entity_poly.entity_id
_entity_poly.type
_entity_poly.pdbx_seq_one_letter_code
_entity_poly.pdbx_strand_id
1 'polypeptide(L)'
;MLRSIFTCIFPFLLNLSLGYAQGFVVEKMPTNINSTYDEISPVPSRDGKTLYFTRVAYPDFNRILLLDSTDQSGEKPAAYLNILADAYSQIAGYPVSNPVSTGFNQDVWIADISDSTQAPRISHPGYPLNNALPNSLVAITPDPNAFYIINQFKINGDMERGFSLIRQKQDTLWDFPEPVTIKDYYTITSDVSLTMSFDGKILILSATRFDSKGMDLYVCFKTGNNQWSAPTHMGSTINSDKRETTPFLSEDHTTLFFSSNRWNTTGGNDIFMSKRLDETWTNWSEPIRLTEPINSKYDESQPYFNMTSGYLYFTSKRDGSSDIFRVKIAPPQPTEIIVNGRILNSKTKELVTNAQVQYGSEGNPTNAITATDGYFSIKIPKGIRVDLTATKDGFQGITSPIEFRRDYYFFRDQEIELLIDPLEPGQTPTTPAIQIQAPPVQTQTLSTPPKPASVFDEPLVINKTIELKAIYFQQSKAIILPASYDELGRLSTLLQENPNLHIRIEGHTDNQGNKEELIKLSRARAEAVKKYLTDKGSTSERIETAGFGPDYPISTGSEEAERALNRRVEVRILKL
;
A
#
# COMPACT_ATOMS: atom_id res chain seq x y z
N MET A 1 14.04 1.44 -65.24
CA MET A 1 13.37 0.48 -64.37
C MET A 1 13.76 0.81 -62.96
N LEU A 2 13.01 1.67 -62.31
CA LEU A 2 13.18 2.04 -60.90
C LEU A 2 12.34 1.09 -60.05
N ARG A 3 12.96 0.39 -59.13
CA ARG A 3 12.28 -0.34 -58.05
C ARG A 3 12.30 0.51 -56.80
N SER A 4 11.14 1.03 -56.44
CA SER A 4 10.90 1.71 -55.16
C SER A 4 10.84 0.69 -54.05
N ILE A 5 11.69 0.88 -53.04
CA ILE A 5 11.64 0.14 -51.78
C ILE A 5 10.72 0.95 -50.86
N PHE A 6 9.54 0.41 -50.57
CA PHE A 6 8.64 0.93 -49.54
C PHE A 6 9.13 0.43 -48.19
N THR A 7 9.63 1.33 -47.38
CA THR A 7 9.94 1.09 -45.96
C THR A 7 8.65 1.27 -45.18
N CYS A 8 8.06 0.16 -44.69
CA CYS A 8 6.97 0.21 -43.74
C CYS A 8 7.52 0.62 -42.38
N ILE A 9 7.34 1.90 -42.05
CA ILE A 9 7.46 2.38 -40.67
C ILE A 9 6.10 2.11 -40.00
N PHE A 10 6.06 1.15 -39.11
CA PHE A 10 4.90 0.91 -38.25
C PHE A 10 4.89 1.97 -37.16
N PRO A 11 3.85 2.80 -37.06
CA PRO A 11 3.69 3.68 -35.92
C PRO A 11 3.02 2.90 -34.78
N PHE A 12 3.81 2.39 -33.83
CA PHE A 12 3.31 1.74 -32.62
C PHE A 12 2.96 2.73 -31.50
N LEU A 13 2.76 3.99 -31.84
CA LEU A 13 2.51 5.10 -30.88
C LEU A 13 1.10 5.70 -30.98
N LEU A 14 0.12 5.03 -31.62
CA LEU A 14 -1.21 5.63 -31.82
C LEU A 14 -2.39 4.78 -31.30
N ASN A 15 -2.19 3.81 -30.42
CA ASN A 15 -3.30 2.99 -29.92
C ASN A 15 -3.66 3.25 -28.45
N LEU A 16 -3.09 4.26 -27.80
CA LEU A 16 -3.51 4.69 -26.45
C LEU A 16 -4.55 5.82 -26.46
N SER A 17 -4.92 6.36 -27.61
CA SER A 17 -5.87 7.48 -27.71
C SER A 17 -7.24 7.11 -28.33
N LEU A 18 -7.48 5.88 -28.73
CA LEU A 18 -8.73 5.47 -29.41
C LEU A 18 -9.72 4.67 -28.54
N GLY A 19 -9.43 4.45 -27.25
CA GLY A 19 -10.33 3.76 -26.32
C GLY A 19 -11.15 4.68 -25.39
N TYR A 20 -10.90 5.98 -25.34
CA TYR A 20 -11.52 6.94 -24.41
C TYR A 20 -12.30 8.06 -25.11
N ALA A 21 -12.95 7.76 -26.21
CA ALA A 21 -13.89 8.70 -26.85
C ALA A 21 -15.26 8.79 -26.14
N GLN A 22 -15.51 8.01 -25.08
CA GLN A 22 -16.60 8.28 -24.13
C GLN A 22 -16.02 9.13 -23.01
N GLY A 23 -16.40 10.41 -22.96
CA GLY A 23 -16.00 11.31 -21.88
C GLY A 23 -16.34 10.72 -20.53
N PHE A 24 -15.53 10.98 -19.52
CA PHE A 24 -15.80 10.55 -18.13
C PHE A 24 -17.19 11.05 -17.70
N VAL A 25 -17.99 10.17 -17.12
CA VAL A 25 -19.26 10.54 -16.51
C VAL A 25 -19.05 10.61 -15.01
N VAL A 26 -19.14 11.81 -14.45
CA VAL A 26 -19.10 12.03 -13.00
C VAL A 26 -20.51 11.82 -12.46
N GLU A 27 -20.63 10.90 -11.50
CA GLU A 27 -21.86 10.55 -10.82
C GLU A 27 -21.87 11.18 -9.43
N LYS A 28 -22.92 11.93 -9.10
CA LYS A 28 -23.18 12.36 -7.73
C LYS A 28 -23.71 11.17 -6.92
N MET A 29 -23.20 10.95 -5.71
CA MET A 29 -23.76 9.92 -4.85
C MET A 29 -25.21 10.28 -4.44
N PRO A 30 -26.07 9.28 -4.16
CA PRO A 30 -27.49 9.50 -3.85
C PRO A 30 -27.71 10.43 -2.64
N THR A 31 -28.90 11.01 -2.56
CA THR A 31 -29.28 12.01 -1.55
C THR A 31 -29.31 11.50 -0.10
N ASN A 32 -29.34 10.20 0.12
CA ASN A 32 -29.18 9.62 1.46
C ASN A 32 -27.70 9.62 1.90
N ILE A 33 -26.73 9.62 0.96
CA ILE A 33 -25.32 9.88 1.24
C ILE A 33 -25.09 11.39 1.25
N ASN A 34 -25.35 12.09 0.12
CA ASN A 34 -25.22 13.53 0.02
C ASN A 34 -26.49 14.21 0.54
N SER A 35 -26.39 14.86 1.66
CA SER A 35 -27.50 15.58 2.30
C SER A 35 -27.47 17.08 1.97
N THR A 36 -28.10 17.89 2.77
CA THR A 36 -27.98 19.37 2.71
C THR A 36 -26.79 19.91 3.50
N TYR A 37 -26.03 19.04 4.12
CA TYR A 37 -24.80 19.31 4.87
C TYR A 37 -23.58 18.99 4.02
N ASP A 38 -22.40 19.19 4.55
CA ASP A 38 -21.16 18.80 3.89
C ASP A 38 -20.85 17.33 4.14
N GLU A 39 -20.65 16.55 3.08
CA GLU A 39 -20.14 15.18 3.10
C GLU A 39 -18.74 15.15 2.51
N ILE A 40 -17.79 14.68 3.30
CA ILE A 40 -16.35 14.68 2.97
C ILE A 40 -15.68 13.34 3.26
N SER A 41 -14.42 13.22 2.86
CA SER A 41 -13.56 12.05 3.16
C SER A 41 -14.17 10.71 2.73
N PRO A 42 -14.53 10.53 1.45
CA PRO A 42 -15.04 9.24 0.98
C PRO A 42 -13.94 8.18 1.03
N VAL A 43 -14.14 7.11 1.79
CA VAL A 43 -13.22 5.99 1.92
C VAL A 43 -14.01 4.70 1.63
N PRO A 44 -14.01 4.21 0.38
CA PRO A 44 -14.66 2.95 0.04
C PRO A 44 -13.88 1.77 0.61
N SER A 45 -14.58 0.74 1.08
CA SER A 45 -13.99 -0.54 1.46
C SER A 45 -13.22 -1.16 0.29
N ARG A 46 -12.26 -2.04 0.57
CA ARG A 46 -11.42 -2.65 -0.47
C ARG A 46 -12.22 -3.41 -1.53
N ASP A 47 -13.31 -4.08 -1.12
CA ASP A 47 -14.22 -4.80 -2.01
C ASP A 47 -15.23 -3.87 -2.74
N GLY A 48 -15.25 -2.58 -2.42
CA GLY A 48 -16.11 -1.58 -3.03
C GLY A 48 -17.59 -1.66 -2.64
N LYS A 49 -17.92 -2.39 -1.56
CA LYS A 49 -19.31 -2.60 -1.13
C LYS A 49 -19.76 -1.64 -0.04
N THR A 50 -18.83 -1.08 0.71
CA THR A 50 -19.09 -0.15 1.80
C THR A 50 -18.40 1.16 1.52
N LEU A 51 -19.07 2.28 1.78
CA LEU A 51 -18.48 3.62 1.74
C LEU A 51 -18.53 4.22 3.14
N TYR A 52 -17.36 4.52 3.69
CA TYR A 52 -17.21 5.33 4.88
C TYR A 52 -17.06 6.78 4.45
N PHE A 53 -17.70 7.71 5.15
CA PHE A 53 -17.61 9.13 4.86
C PHE A 53 -17.84 9.96 6.13
N THR A 54 -17.46 11.21 6.11
CA THR A 54 -17.65 12.14 7.21
C THR A 54 -18.75 13.13 6.85
N ARG A 55 -19.74 13.29 7.72
CA ARG A 55 -20.73 14.37 7.62
C ARG A 55 -20.37 15.47 8.61
N VAL A 56 -20.44 16.72 8.13
CA VAL A 56 -19.99 17.89 8.85
C VAL A 56 -21.17 18.78 9.20
N ALA A 57 -21.14 19.39 10.39
CA ALA A 57 -22.16 20.32 10.89
C ALA A 57 -23.58 19.72 10.95
N TYR A 58 -23.71 18.41 11.08
CA TYR A 58 -25.00 17.73 11.16
C TYR A 58 -25.56 17.82 12.58
N PRO A 59 -26.83 18.25 12.77
CA PRO A 59 -27.37 18.52 14.11
C PRO A 59 -27.52 17.28 15.00
N ASP A 60 -27.74 16.10 14.38
CA ASP A 60 -27.88 14.83 15.10
C ASP A 60 -26.55 14.07 15.13
N PHE A 61 -25.50 14.74 15.62
CA PHE A 61 -24.17 14.18 15.84
C PHE A 61 -24.08 13.40 17.15
N ASN A 62 -23.04 12.59 17.31
CA ASN A 62 -22.82 11.88 18.56
C ASN A 62 -22.43 12.86 19.69
N ARG A 63 -23.21 12.85 20.78
CA ARG A 63 -23.11 13.83 21.86
C ARG A 63 -22.21 13.42 23.02
N ILE A 64 -21.60 12.24 22.99
CA ILE A 64 -20.71 11.81 24.08
C ILE A 64 -19.47 12.72 24.09
N LEU A 65 -19.34 13.52 25.13
CA LEU A 65 -18.23 14.42 25.41
C LEU A 65 -17.70 14.12 26.79
N LEU A 66 -16.54 13.52 26.87
CA LEU A 66 -15.89 13.23 28.15
C LEU A 66 -15.02 14.41 28.56
N LEU A 67 -15.23 14.92 29.77
CA LEU A 67 -14.33 15.87 30.43
C LEU A 67 -13.94 15.26 31.78
N ASP A 68 -12.65 15.08 32.03
CA ASP A 68 -12.13 14.42 33.24
C ASP A 68 -12.86 13.09 33.52
N SER A 69 -13.02 12.27 32.48
CA SER A 69 -13.73 10.97 32.50
C SER A 69 -15.24 11.05 32.80
N THR A 70 -15.84 12.24 32.80
CA THR A 70 -17.28 12.43 33.03
C THR A 70 -17.98 12.78 31.72
N ASP A 71 -19.00 12.01 31.35
CA ASP A 71 -19.79 12.27 30.15
C ASP A 71 -20.74 13.47 30.37
N GLN A 72 -20.62 14.48 29.52
CA GLN A 72 -21.40 15.71 29.53
C GLN A 72 -22.68 15.61 28.70
N SER A 73 -22.93 14.49 27.99
CA SER A 73 -24.08 14.34 27.09
C SER A 73 -25.44 14.40 27.79
N GLY A 74 -25.46 14.13 29.09
CA GLY A 74 -26.64 14.23 29.95
C GLY A 74 -26.99 15.63 30.45
N GLU A 75 -26.14 16.63 30.20
CA GLU A 75 -26.39 18.01 30.61
C GLU A 75 -27.58 18.62 29.88
N LYS A 76 -28.19 19.66 30.49
CA LYS A 76 -29.23 20.42 29.84
C LYS A 76 -28.74 20.99 28.49
N PRO A 77 -29.57 21.01 27.43
CA PRO A 77 -29.12 21.36 26.08
C PRO A 77 -28.29 22.62 25.98
N ALA A 78 -28.69 23.73 26.66
CA ALA A 78 -27.96 24.98 26.63
C ALA A 78 -26.61 24.89 27.36
N ALA A 79 -26.54 24.20 28.50
CA ALA A 79 -25.29 23.98 29.22
C ALA A 79 -24.33 23.10 28.40
N TYR A 80 -24.83 22.02 27.83
CA TYR A 80 -24.04 21.15 26.94
C TYR A 80 -23.43 21.91 25.75
N LEU A 81 -24.23 22.74 25.06
CA LEU A 81 -23.75 23.50 23.91
C LEU A 81 -22.66 24.54 24.30
N ASN A 82 -22.74 25.11 25.50
CA ASN A 82 -21.67 25.98 25.99
C ASN A 82 -20.38 25.19 26.23
N ILE A 83 -20.47 24.02 26.90
CA ILE A 83 -19.32 23.16 27.14
C ILE A 83 -18.68 22.72 25.81
N LEU A 84 -19.51 22.34 24.84
CA LEU A 84 -19.05 21.95 23.50
C LEU A 84 -18.40 23.13 22.75
N ALA A 85 -18.98 24.32 22.86
CA ALA A 85 -18.39 25.54 22.28
C ALA A 85 -17.02 25.86 22.86
N ASP A 86 -16.86 25.68 24.17
CA ASP A 86 -15.56 25.87 24.85
C ASP A 86 -14.54 24.83 24.37
N ALA A 87 -14.93 23.55 24.27
CA ALA A 87 -14.07 22.49 23.75
C ALA A 87 -13.63 22.79 22.29
N TYR A 88 -14.55 23.17 21.43
CA TYR A 88 -14.23 23.54 20.04
C TYR A 88 -13.39 24.81 19.95
N SER A 89 -13.59 25.80 20.84
CA SER A 89 -12.76 27.00 20.90
C SER A 89 -11.31 26.68 21.27
N GLN A 90 -11.09 25.69 22.15
CA GLN A 90 -9.74 25.21 22.48
C GLN A 90 -9.08 24.52 21.27
N ILE A 91 -9.82 23.69 20.54
CA ILE A 91 -9.32 23.01 19.33
C ILE A 91 -8.99 24.04 18.24
N ALA A 92 -9.89 24.99 18.02
CA ALA A 92 -9.78 26.03 17.00
C ALA A 92 -8.68 27.05 17.28
N GLY A 93 -8.44 27.38 18.56
CA GLY A 93 -7.60 28.50 18.98
C GLY A 93 -8.28 29.86 18.82
N TYR A 94 -9.61 29.88 18.58
CA TYR A 94 -10.45 31.10 18.53
C TYR A 94 -11.87 30.77 19.04
N PRO A 95 -12.66 31.77 19.47
CA PRO A 95 -14.01 31.54 19.99
C PRO A 95 -14.97 30.93 18.98
N VAL A 96 -15.62 29.82 19.35
CA VAL A 96 -16.67 29.15 18.58
C VAL A 96 -18.02 29.38 19.26
N SER A 97 -18.91 30.19 18.66
CA SER A 97 -20.20 30.54 19.25
C SER A 97 -21.33 29.58 18.92
N ASN A 98 -21.26 28.85 17.79
CA ASN A 98 -22.27 27.86 17.38
C ASN A 98 -21.58 26.53 17.07
N PRO A 99 -21.41 25.66 18.08
CA PRO A 99 -20.67 24.41 17.88
C PRO A 99 -21.32 23.45 16.91
N VAL A 100 -22.65 23.47 16.76
CA VAL A 100 -23.37 22.54 15.90
C VAL A 100 -23.09 22.78 14.42
N SER A 101 -22.96 24.04 14.01
CA SER A 101 -22.77 24.44 12.61
C SER A 101 -21.30 24.70 12.22
N THR A 102 -20.36 24.15 12.99
CA THR A 102 -18.92 24.32 12.71
C THR A 102 -18.32 23.15 11.96
N GLY A 103 -17.17 23.38 11.31
CA GLY A 103 -16.36 22.34 10.74
C GLY A 103 -15.74 21.36 11.75
N PHE A 104 -15.87 21.61 13.06
CA PHE A 104 -15.42 20.69 14.13
C PHE A 104 -16.48 19.65 14.51
N ASN A 105 -17.75 19.87 14.19
CA ASN A 105 -18.81 18.88 14.32
C ASN A 105 -18.72 17.91 13.14
N GLN A 106 -18.06 16.78 13.35
CA GLN A 106 -17.74 15.80 12.33
C GLN A 106 -17.98 14.39 12.87
N ASP A 107 -18.84 13.62 12.20
CA ASP A 107 -19.07 12.22 12.50
C ASP A 107 -18.85 11.33 11.28
N VAL A 108 -18.38 10.11 11.52
CA VAL A 108 -18.25 9.05 10.52
C VAL A 108 -19.59 8.40 10.27
N TRP A 109 -19.98 8.30 9.02
CA TRP A 109 -21.16 7.60 8.52
C TRP A 109 -20.75 6.45 7.63
N ILE A 110 -21.59 5.43 7.55
CA ILE A 110 -21.34 4.20 6.79
C ILE A 110 -22.50 3.95 5.84
N ALA A 111 -22.20 3.75 4.56
CA ALA A 111 -23.16 3.43 3.52
C ALA A 111 -22.87 2.04 2.94
N ASP A 112 -23.87 1.16 2.89
CA ASP A 112 -23.83 -0.06 2.09
C ASP A 112 -24.16 0.30 0.64
N ILE A 113 -23.16 0.19 -0.24
CA ILE A 113 -23.24 0.50 -1.67
C ILE A 113 -23.09 -0.76 -2.54
N SER A 114 -23.29 -1.94 -1.95
CA SER A 114 -23.12 -3.23 -2.62
C SER A 114 -24.12 -3.47 -3.76
N ASP A 115 -25.35 -2.93 -3.65
CA ASP A 115 -26.40 -3.03 -4.65
C ASP A 115 -26.63 -1.67 -5.32
N SER A 116 -26.16 -1.54 -6.56
CA SER A 116 -26.32 -0.31 -7.35
C SER A 116 -27.78 -0.06 -7.82
N THR A 117 -28.69 -1.02 -7.65
CA THR A 117 -30.09 -0.91 -8.04
C THR A 117 -30.97 -0.35 -6.94
N GLN A 118 -30.47 -0.28 -5.71
CA GLN A 118 -31.19 0.21 -4.53
C GLN A 118 -30.50 1.45 -3.94
N ALA A 119 -31.28 2.25 -3.22
CA ALA A 119 -30.70 3.33 -2.43
C ALA A 119 -29.81 2.75 -1.32
N PRO A 120 -28.57 3.27 -1.14
CA PRO A 120 -27.66 2.81 -0.10
C PRO A 120 -28.30 2.82 1.29
N ARG A 121 -28.06 1.77 2.08
CA ARG A 121 -28.43 1.76 3.49
C ARG A 121 -27.38 2.52 4.28
N ILE A 122 -27.83 3.51 5.04
CA ILE A 122 -26.96 4.39 5.82
C ILE A 122 -27.05 4.01 7.29
N SER A 123 -25.90 3.97 7.96
CA SER A 123 -25.79 3.85 9.42
C SER A 123 -24.91 4.96 9.99
N HIS A 124 -25.24 5.39 11.19
CA HIS A 124 -24.49 6.35 11.98
C HIS A 124 -24.01 5.65 13.26
N PRO A 125 -22.75 5.18 13.28
CA PRO A 125 -22.21 4.48 14.44
C PRO A 125 -22.10 5.41 15.66
N GLY A 126 -22.29 4.82 16.84
CA GLY A 126 -22.09 5.53 18.09
C GLY A 126 -20.65 5.52 18.58
N TYR A 127 -20.52 5.87 19.85
CA TYR A 127 -19.25 5.78 20.59
C TYR A 127 -18.73 4.33 20.61
N PRO A 128 -17.42 4.10 20.50
CA PRO A 128 -16.34 5.09 20.52
C PRO A 128 -15.86 5.55 19.12
N LEU A 129 -16.46 5.09 18.01
CA LEU A 129 -16.06 5.58 16.67
C LEU A 129 -16.39 7.06 16.52
N ASN A 130 -17.58 7.45 16.93
CA ASN A 130 -18.02 8.83 16.97
C ASN A 130 -18.19 9.31 18.42
N ASN A 131 -17.82 10.54 18.66
CA ASN A 131 -18.05 11.30 19.90
C ASN A 131 -18.29 12.78 19.53
N ALA A 132 -18.47 13.66 20.48
CA ALA A 132 -18.74 15.06 20.18
C ALA A 132 -17.53 15.87 19.65
N LEU A 133 -16.33 15.28 19.64
CA LEU A 133 -15.13 15.88 19.05
C LEU A 133 -15.00 15.49 17.57
N PRO A 134 -14.15 16.16 16.78
CA PRO A 134 -14.04 15.85 15.35
C PRO A 134 -13.62 14.40 15.09
N ASN A 135 -14.45 13.67 14.36
CA ASN A 135 -14.20 12.29 13.95
C ASN A 135 -14.19 12.19 12.43
N SER A 136 -13.17 11.57 11.86
CA SER A 136 -13.11 11.26 10.43
C SER A 136 -12.26 10.02 10.21
N LEU A 137 -12.73 9.14 9.34
CA LEU A 137 -11.96 7.98 8.92
C LEU A 137 -11.08 8.39 7.74
N VAL A 138 -9.78 8.10 7.83
CA VAL A 138 -8.80 8.58 6.83
C VAL A 138 -8.09 7.48 6.07
N ALA A 139 -8.01 6.25 6.61
CA ALA A 139 -7.42 5.13 5.89
C ALA A 139 -7.93 3.78 6.37
N ILE A 140 -7.99 2.83 5.44
CA ILE A 140 -8.24 1.41 5.71
C ILE A 140 -6.89 0.69 5.82
N THR A 141 -6.72 -0.13 6.88
CA THR A 141 -5.52 -0.93 7.06
C THR A 141 -5.58 -2.24 6.23
N PRO A 142 -4.49 -3.05 6.19
CA PRO A 142 -4.56 -4.40 5.63
C PRO A 142 -5.61 -5.30 6.29
N ASP A 143 -5.86 -5.12 7.58
CA ASP A 143 -7.00 -5.73 8.27
C ASP A 143 -8.29 -4.99 7.86
N PRO A 144 -9.26 -5.65 7.20
CA PRO A 144 -10.49 -5.02 6.73
C PRO A 144 -11.38 -4.47 7.85
N ASN A 145 -11.15 -4.88 9.09
CA ASN A 145 -11.89 -4.43 10.26
C ASN A 145 -11.13 -3.36 11.08
N ALA A 146 -9.98 -2.88 10.57
CA ALA A 146 -9.15 -1.91 11.26
C ALA A 146 -8.93 -0.67 10.41
N PHE A 147 -9.08 0.51 11.00
CA PHE A 147 -9.11 1.79 10.30
C PHE A 147 -8.27 2.82 11.05
N TYR A 148 -7.71 3.77 10.31
CA TYR A 148 -7.14 4.96 10.91
C TYR A 148 -8.15 6.10 10.89
N ILE A 149 -8.29 6.75 12.06
CA ILE A 149 -9.11 7.95 12.26
C ILE A 149 -8.22 9.12 12.67
N ILE A 150 -8.71 10.33 12.41
CA ILE A 150 -8.05 11.55 12.90
C ILE A 150 -8.12 11.63 14.42
N ASN A 151 -7.15 12.35 15.01
CA ASN A 151 -6.98 12.61 16.42
C ASN A 151 -6.60 11.37 17.26
N GLN A 152 -6.05 11.64 18.43
CA GLN A 152 -5.75 10.63 19.45
C GLN A 152 -6.65 10.90 20.65
N PHE A 153 -7.57 9.96 20.90
CA PHE A 153 -8.51 10.05 22.02
C PHE A 153 -7.98 9.25 23.21
N LYS A 154 -8.09 9.84 24.40
CA LYS A 154 -7.79 9.20 25.66
C LYS A 154 -9.08 8.79 26.37
N ILE A 155 -9.01 7.77 27.22
CA ILE A 155 -10.18 7.25 27.95
C ILE A 155 -10.80 8.32 28.88
N ASN A 156 -10.00 9.26 29.38
CA ASN A 156 -10.47 10.38 30.20
C ASN A 156 -11.20 11.48 29.40
N GLY A 157 -11.21 11.39 28.06
CA GLY A 157 -11.84 12.37 27.17
C GLY A 157 -10.87 13.35 26.51
N ASP A 158 -9.62 13.40 26.94
CA ASP A 158 -8.62 14.25 26.29
C ASP A 158 -8.45 13.85 24.83
N MET A 159 -8.20 14.84 23.99
CA MET A 159 -7.89 14.68 22.58
C MET A 159 -6.58 15.37 22.24
N GLU A 160 -5.70 14.67 21.55
CA GLU A 160 -4.47 15.20 21.00
C GLU A 160 -4.49 15.12 19.46
N ARG A 161 -3.76 16.04 18.81
CA ARG A 161 -3.58 15.98 17.35
C ARG A 161 -2.78 14.75 16.98
N GLY A 162 -3.21 14.03 15.94
CA GLY A 162 -2.55 12.84 15.45
C GLY A 162 -3.53 11.89 14.82
N PHE A 163 -3.28 10.61 14.97
CA PHE A 163 -4.11 9.54 14.41
C PHE A 163 -4.27 8.41 15.41
N SER A 164 -5.38 7.72 15.33
CA SER A 164 -5.65 6.51 16.11
C SER A 164 -6.04 5.36 15.20
N LEU A 165 -5.73 4.15 15.63
CA LEU A 165 -6.23 2.91 15.06
C LEU A 165 -7.50 2.50 15.80
N ILE A 166 -8.59 2.27 15.06
CA ILE A 166 -9.84 1.76 15.60
C ILE A 166 -10.20 0.44 14.93
N ARG A 167 -10.82 -0.49 15.67
CA ARG A 167 -11.25 -1.79 15.15
C ARG A 167 -12.74 -1.99 15.30
N GLN A 168 -13.35 -2.49 14.24
CA GLN A 168 -14.72 -2.97 14.25
C GLN A 168 -14.74 -4.44 14.71
N LYS A 169 -15.46 -4.74 15.80
CA LYS A 169 -15.62 -6.11 16.31
C LYS A 169 -16.78 -6.86 15.68
N GLN A 170 -17.88 -6.17 15.51
CA GLN A 170 -19.12 -6.63 14.89
C GLN A 170 -19.80 -5.42 14.25
N ASP A 171 -20.83 -5.62 13.47
CA ASP A 171 -21.49 -4.60 12.64
C ASP A 171 -21.64 -3.20 13.26
N THR A 172 -21.92 -3.13 14.56
CA THR A 172 -22.13 -1.85 15.27
C THR A 172 -21.18 -1.63 16.45
N LEU A 173 -20.33 -2.60 16.76
CA LEU A 173 -19.42 -2.55 17.93
C LEU A 173 -18.01 -2.21 17.50
N TRP A 174 -17.44 -1.22 18.16
CA TRP A 174 -16.09 -0.73 17.93
C TRP A 174 -15.25 -0.80 19.21
N ASP A 175 -13.96 -1.06 19.06
CA ASP A 175 -13.00 -0.92 20.16
C ASP A 175 -12.74 0.55 20.44
N PHE A 176 -12.22 0.85 21.62
CA PHE A 176 -11.68 2.19 21.89
C PHE A 176 -10.44 2.44 21.03
N PRO A 177 -10.27 3.63 20.45
CA PRO A 177 -9.15 3.92 19.56
C PRO A 177 -7.79 3.80 20.26
N GLU A 178 -6.82 3.16 19.59
CA GLU A 178 -5.43 3.05 20.04
C GLU A 178 -4.57 4.11 19.37
N PRO A 179 -3.68 4.83 20.09
CA PRO A 179 -2.81 5.84 19.48
C PRO A 179 -1.89 5.26 18.40
N VAL A 180 -1.72 5.98 17.31
CA VAL A 180 -0.71 5.73 16.27
C VAL A 180 0.49 6.63 16.52
N THR A 181 1.68 6.06 16.67
CA THR A 181 2.90 6.80 16.92
C THR A 181 3.64 7.06 15.61
N ILE A 182 3.74 8.32 15.21
CA ILE A 182 4.60 8.76 14.11
C ILE A 182 5.74 9.55 14.74
N LYS A 183 6.97 9.07 14.57
CA LYS A 183 8.15 9.71 15.17
C LYS A 183 8.27 11.16 14.67
N ASP A 184 8.53 12.11 15.58
CA ASP A 184 8.74 13.52 15.28
C ASP A 184 7.57 14.16 14.48
N TYR A 185 6.34 13.63 14.63
CA TYR A 185 5.16 14.18 14.01
C TYR A 185 4.72 15.46 14.71
N TYR A 186 4.52 16.49 13.94
CA TYR A 186 3.80 17.71 14.34
C TYR A 186 3.18 18.39 13.13
N THR A 187 2.16 19.17 13.36
CA THR A 187 1.57 20.11 12.39
C THR A 187 1.17 21.38 13.12
N ILE A 188 1.35 22.53 12.47
CA ILE A 188 0.99 23.83 13.04
C ILE A 188 -0.46 24.24 12.73
N THR A 189 -1.13 23.51 11.82
CA THR A 189 -2.55 23.70 11.48
C THR A 189 -3.39 22.53 11.96
N SER A 190 -4.72 22.72 12.02
CA SER A 190 -5.68 21.65 12.36
C SER A 190 -5.95 20.72 11.17
N ASP A 191 -5.69 21.19 9.96
CA ASP A 191 -5.94 20.39 8.75
C ASP A 191 -4.91 19.28 8.64
N VAL A 192 -5.37 18.05 8.58
CA VAL A 192 -4.55 16.87 8.41
C VAL A 192 -5.26 15.87 7.49
N SER A 193 -4.51 15.14 6.70
CA SER A 193 -5.01 14.01 5.94
C SER A 193 -3.93 12.93 5.85
N LEU A 194 -4.36 11.71 5.61
CA LEU A 194 -3.46 10.57 5.59
C LEU A 194 -4.02 9.51 4.65
N THR A 195 -3.14 8.81 3.97
CA THR A 195 -3.43 7.54 3.30
C THR A 195 -2.45 6.48 3.72
N MET A 196 -2.88 5.23 3.69
CA MET A 196 -2.03 4.06 3.95
C MET A 196 -1.88 3.24 2.68
N SER A 197 -0.68 2.73 2.42
CA SER A 197 -0.47 1.74 1.35
C SER A 197 -1.30 0.48 1.60
N PHE A 198 -1.64 -0.22 0.53
CA PHE A 198 -2.45 -1.42 0.61
C PHE A 198 -1.83 -2.54 1.46
N ASP A 199 -0.50 -2.64 1.48
CA ASP A 199 0.26 -3.59 2.31
C ASP A 199 0.52 -3.10 3.74
N GLY A 200 0.07 -1.89 4.09
CA GLY A 200 0.21 -1.31 5.42
C GLY A 200 1.63 -0.95 5.84
N LYS A 201 2.55 -0.75 4.89
CA LYS A 201 3.96 -0.43 5.19
C LYS A 201 4.31 1.04 5.02
N ILE A 202 3.45 1.81 4.35
CA ILE A 202 3.71 3.20 3.98
C ILE A 202 2.52 4.03 4.40
N LEU A 203 2.77 5.19 5.01
CA LEU A 203 1.82 6.27 5.17
C LEU A 203 2.28 7.47 4.34
N ILE A 204 1.33 8.12 3.67
CA ILE A 204 1.54 9.45 3.13
C ILE A 204 0.57 10.37 3.85
N LEU A 205 1.09 11.43 4.44
CA LEU A 205 0.30 12.40 5.20
C LEU A 205 0.55 13.82 4.71
N SER A 206 -0.44 14.69 4.90
CA SER A 206 -0.27 16.13 4.75
C SER A 206 -0.03 16.78 6.10
N ALA A 207 0.88 17.73 6.16
CA ALA A 207 1.15 18.51 7.35
C ALA A 207 1.72 19.90 6.98
N THR A 208 1.39 20.89 7.80
CA THR A 208 2.06 22.19 7.75
C THR A 208 3.14 22.19 8.83
N ARG A 209 4.40 22.29 8.42
CA ARG A 209 5.56 22.26 9.32
C ARG A 209 6.32 23.59 9.21
N PHE A 210 7.23 23.87 10.16
CA PHE A 210 8.02 25.11 10.13
C PHE A 210 8.96 25.20 8.92
N ASP A 211 9.33 24.07 8.33
CA ASP A 211 10.20 23.95 7.17
C ASP A 211 9.44 23.76 5.85
N SER A 212 8.10 23.72 5.88
CA SER A 212 7.25 23.67 4.69
C SER A 212 6.91 25.06 4.15
N LYS A 213 6.66 25.15 2.84
CA LYS A 213 6.20 26.40 2.20
C LYS A 213 4.68 26.57 2.23
N GLY A 214 3.98 25.46 2.41
CA GLY A 214 2.53 25.40 2.50
C GLY A 214 2.14 24.23 3.38
N MET A 215 1.04 23.56 3.05
CA MET A 215 0.75 22.22 3.55
C MET A 215 1.36 21.23 2.57
N ASP A 216 2.33 20.45 3.01
CA ASP A 216 3.13 19.60 2.18
C ASP A 216 2.84 18.11 2.46
N LEU A 217 3.11 17.23 1.48
CA LEU A 217 3.02 15.79 1.61
C LEU A 217 4.33 15.20 2.10
N TYR A 218 4.20 14.26 3.04
CA TYR A 218 5.31 13.54 3.66
C TYR A 218 5.04 12.05 3.62
N VAL A 219 6.08 11.25 3.46
CA VAL A 219 6.03 9.78 3.54
C VAL A 219 6.63 9.29 4.85
N CYS A 220 5.97 8.30 5.47
CA CYS A 220 6.45 7.59 6.65
C CYS A 220 6.47 6.09 6.37
N PHE A 221 7.42 5.39 6.99
CA PHE A 221 7.60 3.96 6.85
C PHE A 221 7.28 3.25 8.16
N LYS A 222 6.67 2.09 8.07
CA LYS A 222 6.32 1.28 9.24
C LYS A 222 7.61 0.83 9.96
N THR A 223 7.69 1.08 11.26
CA THR A 223 8.83 0.67 12.11
C THR A 223 8.45 -0.34 13.18
N GLY A 224 7.16 -0.51 13.43
CA GLY A 224 6.61 -1.45 14.40
C GLY A 224 5.09 -1.50 14.34
N ASN A 225 4.48 -2.17 15.31
CA ASN A 225 3.02 -2.19 15.42
C ASN A 225 2.52 -0.80 15.82
N ASN A 226 1.67 -0.19 14.99
CA ASN A 226 1.19 1.21 15.12
C ASN A 226 2.31 2.25 15.27
N GLN A 227 3.53 1.94 14.78
CA GLN A 227 4.69 2.82 14.87
C GLN A 227 5.25 3.11 13.48
N TRP A 228 5.59 4.39 13.25
CA TRP A 228 6.03 4.90 11.96
C TRP A 228 7.29 5.77 12.10
N SER A 229 8.07 5.81 11.04
CA SER A 229 9.25 6.67 10.96
C SER A 229 8.87 8.15 11.06
N ALA A 230 9.85 9.02 11.25
CA ALA A 230 9.68 10.45 11.05
C ALA A 230 9.22 10.76 9.62
N PRO A 231 8.34 11.80 9.44
CA PRO A 231 7.89 12.22 8.13
C PRO A 231 9.04 12.68 7.24
N THR A 232 9.17 12.10 6.04
CA THR A 232 10.14 12.50 5.02
C THR A 232 9.42 13.30 3.93
N HIS A 233 9.90 14.49 3.62
CA HIS A 233 9.33 15.36 2.61
C HIS A 233 9.40 14.72 1.21
N MET A 234 8.30 14.75 0.45
CA MET A 234 8.18 14.03 -0.84
C MET A 234 8.82 14.75 -2.03
N GLY A 235 9.59 15.83 -1.79
CA GLY A 235 10.31 16.55 -2.84
C GLY A 235 9.50 17.70 -3.45
N SER A 236 10.21 18.58 -4.18
CA SER A 236 9.63 19.82 -4.74
C SER A 236 8.77 19.58 -5.99
N THR A 237 8.82 18.41 -6.60
CA THR A 237 7.93 18.05 -7.70
C THR A 237 6.50 17.84 -7.20
N ILE A 238 6.34 17.16 -6.06
CA ILE A 238 5.04 16.98 -5.43
C ILE A 238 4.65 18.23 -4.65
N ASN A 239 5.50 18.71 -3.76
CA ASN A 239 5.22 19.83 -2.88
C ASN A 239 5.61 21.15 -3.54
N SER A 240 4.63 22.03 -3.73
CA SER A 240 4.80 23.35 -4.34
C SER A 240 4.96 24.45 -3.26
N ASP A 241 4.76 25.70 -3.61
CA ASP A 241 4.63 26.81 -2.67
C ASP A 241 3.18 27.00 -2.18
N LYS A 242 2.30 26.08 -2.52
CA LYS A 242 0.86 26.08 -2.21
C LYS A 242 0.53 24.94 -1.25
N ARG A 243 -0.70 24.48 -1.29
CA ARG A 243 -1.18 23.39 -0.43
C ARG A 243 -1.28 22.11 -1.25
N GLU A 244 -0.65 21.06 -0.76
CA GLU A 244 -0.84 19.69 -1.20
C GLU A 244 -1.49 18.91 -0.08
N THR A 245 -2.69 18.38 -0.34
CA THR A 245 -3.52 17.76 0.70
C THR A 245 -4.15 16.45 0.21
N THR A 246 -4.78 15.74 1.12
CA THR A 246 -5.62 14.56 0.85
C THR A 246 -4.98 13.57 -0.13
N PRO A 247 -3.78 13.06 0.20
CA PRO A 247 -3.10 12.09 -0.65
C PRO A 247 -3.86 10.77 -0.69
N PHE A 248 -3.83 10.10 -1.84
CA PHE A 248 -4.21 8.71 -2.00
C PHE A 248 -3.15 7.97 -2.82
N LEU A 249 -2.58 6.92 -2.25
CA LEU A 249 -1.58 6.07 -2.92
C LEU A 249 -2.26 4.85 -3.52
N SER A 250 -2.04 4.63 -4.82
CA SER A 250 -2.56 3.44 -5.51
C SER A 250 -2.00 2.15 -4.90
N GLU A 251 -2.71 1.06 -5.12
CA GLU A 251 -2.38 -0.26 -4.57
C GLU A 251 -1.00 -0.77 -5.01
N ASP A 252 -0.55 -0.39 -6.20
CA ASP A 252 0.78 -0.72 -6.74
C ASP A 252 1.91 0.19 -6.24
N HIS A 253 1.60 1.13 -5.35
CA HIS A 253 2.53 2.13 -4.79
C HIS A 253 3.19 3.04 -5.82
N THR A 254 2.68 3.11 -7.04
CA THR A 254 3.30 3.89 -8.13
C THR A 254 2.56 5.17 -8.47
N THR A 255 1.25 5.22 -8.21
CA THR A 255 0.43 6.38 -8.55
C THR A 255 -0.06 7.07 -7.28
N LEU A 256 0.22 8.35 -7.17
CA LEU A 256 -0.28 9.24 -6.13
C LEU A 256 -1.35 10.15 -6.72
N PHE A 257 -2.55 10.13 -6.13
CA PHE A 257 -3.54 11.17 -6.31
C PHE A 257 -3.49 12.10 -5.10
N PHE A 258 -3.68 13.38 -5.32
CA PHE A 258 -3.72 14.38 -4.24
C PHE A 258 -4.45 15.64 -4.71
N SER A 259 -4.87 16.46 -3.77
CA SER A 259 -5.48 17.74 -4.06
C SER A 259 -4.50 18.88 -3.85
N SER A 260 -4.55 19.88 -4.71
CA SER A 260 -3.69 21.06 -4.60
C SER A 260 -4.36 22.29 -5.21
N ASN A 261 -4.04 23.46 -4.65
CA ASN A 261 -4.39 24.76 -5.21
C ASN A 261 -3.18 25.44 -5.87
N ARG A 262 -2.29 24.64 -6.50
CA ARG A 262 -1.13 25.15 -7.24
C ARG A 262 -1.55 25.99 -8.44
N TRP A 263 -0.59 26.64 -9.08
CA TRP A 263 -0.77 27.69 -10.08
C TRP A 263 -1.62 27.33 -11.33
N ASN A 264 -1.82 26.07 -11.65
CA ASN A 264 -2.57 25.63 -12.84
C ASN A 264 -3.96 25.03 -12.52
N THR A 265 -4.54 25.35 -11.37
CA THR A 265 -5.92 24.98 -11.03
C THR A 265 -6.94 25.86 -11.75
N THR A 266 -8.15 25.34 -11.95
CA THR A 266 -9.28 26.08 -12.53
C THR A 266 -10.25 26.62 -11.48
N GLY A 267 -10.23 26.05 -10.29
CA GLY A 267 -11.07 26.43 -9.16
C GLY A 267 -10.23 26.76 -7.95
N GLY A 268 -10.61 26.24 -6.79
CA GLY A 268 -9.83 26.28 -5.57
C GLY A 268 -8.78 25.16 -5.58
N ASN A 269 -9.12 24.02 -4.96
CA ASN A 269 -8.30 22.81 -5.09
C ASN A 269 -8.74 22.02 -6.31
N ASP A 270 -7.78 21.45 -7.02
CA ASP A 270 -7.99 20.45 -8.07
C ASP A 270 -7.31 19.14 -7.69
N ILE A 271 -7.78 18.02 -8.25
CA ILE A 271 -7.17 16.71 -8.11
C ILE A 271 -6.07 16.54 -9.14
N PHE A 272 -4.90 16.17 -8.66
CA PHE A 272 -3.71 15.86 -9.46
C PHE A 272 -3.34 14.39 -9.32
N MET A 273 -2.60 13.91 -10.30
CA MET A 273 -2.01 12.59 -10.32
C MET A 273 -0.52 12.71 -10.66
N SER A 274 0.32 11.97 -9.95
CA SER A 274 1.75 11.84 -10.25
C SER A 274 2.19 10.39 -10.14
N LYS A 275 3.24 10.02 -10.87
CA LYS A 275 3.84 8.69 -10.83
C LYS A 275 5.17 8.71 -10.09
N ARG A 276 5.36 7.76 -9.18
CA ARG A 276 6.63 7.53 -8.53
C ARG A 276 7.63 6.97 -9.52
N LEU A 277 8.80 7.58 -9.63
CA LEU A 277 9.81 7.23 -10.62
C LEU A 277 10.91 6.31 -10.07
N ASP A 278 11.07 6.27 -8.75
CA ASP A 278 12.04 5.40 -8.08
C ASP A 278 11.64 5.09 -6.63
N GLU A 279 12.47 4.37 -5.92
CA GLU A 279 12.22 3.95 -4.53
C GLU A 279 12.60 5.02 -3.49
N THR A 280 13.02 6.21 -3.89
CA THR A 280 13.42 7.27 -2.94
C THR A 280 12.24 7.99 -2.31
N TRP A 281 11.04 7.88 -2.89
CA TRP A 281 9.82 8.62 -2.50
C TRP A 281 9.92 10.14 -2.62
N THR A 282 11.02 10.64 -3.19
CA THR A 282 11.26 12.07 -3.45
C THR A 282 11.32 12.39 -4.93
N ASN A 283 11.33 11.36 -5.78
CA ASN A 283 11.40 11.48 -7.24
C ASN A 283 10.09 11.02 -7.88
N TRP A 284 9.34 11.97 -8.37
CA TRP A 284 8.01 11.80 -8.94
C TRP A 284 7.93 12.47 -10.30
N SER A 285 7.05 11.98 -11.16
CA SER A 285 6.71 12.69 -12.41
C SER A 285 6.07 14.04 -12.09
N GLU A 286 6.16 14.99 -13.05
CA GLU A 286 5.38 16.21 -12.94
C GLU A 286 3.89 15.88 -12.72
N PRO A 287 3.23 16.48 -11.72
CA PRO A 287 1.83 16.24 -11.45
C PRO A 287 0.94 16.68 -12.60
N ILE A 288 0.09 15.78 -13.03
CA ILE A 288 -0.89 16.02 -14.09
C ILE A 288 -2.23 16.34 -13.43
N ARG A 289 -2.78 17.51 -13.72
CA ARG A 289 -4.14 17.87 -13.31
C ARG A 289 -5.14 16.98 -14.05
N LEU A 290 -6.06 16.36 -13.34
CA LEU A 290 -7.14 15.61 -13.99
C LEU A 290 -8.04 16.56 -14.78
N THR A 291 -8.53 16.10 -15.93
CA THR A 291 -9.35 16.92 -16.83
C THR A 291 -10.80 17.03 -16.34
N GLU A 292 -11.55 17.97 -16.91
CA GLU A 292 -13.01 17.95 -16.81
C GLU A 292 -13.58 16.62 -17.35
N PRO A 293 -14.65 16.11 -16.75
CA PRO A 293 -15.49 16.72 -15.71
C PRO A 293 -15.06 16.36 -14.27
N ILE A 294 -13.88 15.75 -14.05
CA ILE A 294 -13.43 15.40 -12.70
C ILE A 294 -13.16 16.70 -11.93
N ASN A 295 -12.20 17.49 -12.37
CA ASN A 295 -12.00 18.84 -11.87
C ASN A 295 -12.97 19.81 -12.55
N SER A 296 -13.39 20.81 -11.80
CA SER A 296 -14.33 21.85 -12.25
C SER A 296 -13.82 23.24 -11.86
N LYS A 297 -14.66 24.27 -11.98
CA LYS A 297 -14.34 25.60 -11.49
C LYS A 297 -14.49 25.77 -9.98
N TYR A 298 -14.78 24.74 -9.24
CA TYR A 298 -14.99 24.71 -7.80
C TYR A 298 -13.83 23.99 -7.10
N ASP A 299 -14.01 23.64 -5.82
CA ASP A 299 -13.05 22.83 -5.06
C ASP A 299 -13.31 21.35 -5.28
N GLU A 300 -12.30 20.61 -5.73
CA GLU A 300 -12.27 19.15 -5.75
C GLU A 300 -11.16 18.64 -4.84
N SER A 301 -11.51 17.70 -3.95
CA SER A 301 -10.60 17.19 -2.94
C SER A 301 -10.87 15.75 -2.55
N GLN A 302 -9.98 15.20 -1.72
CA GLN A 302 -10.12 13.89 -1.09
C GLN A 302 -10.32 12.75 -2.10
N PRO A 303 -9.45 12.63 -3.12
CA PRO A 303 -9.53 11.54 -4.07
C PRO A 303 -9.25 10.20 -3.39
N TYR A 304 -10.08 9.20 -3.69
CA TYR A 304 -9.86 7.82 -3.27
C TYR A 304 -10.20 6.87 -4.43
N PHE A 305 -9.20 6.23 -4.98
CA PHE A 305 -9.39 5.29 -6.08
C PHE A 305 -9.57 3.86 -5.56
N ASN A 306 -10.74 3.29 -5.79
CA ASN A 306 -11.02 1.90 -5.48
C ASN A 306 -10.74 1.02 -6.70
N MET A 307 -9.66 0.27 -6.66
CA MET A 307 -9.23 -0.57 -7.79
C MET A 307 -10.21 -1.70 -8.10
N THR A 308 -10.90 -2.24 -7.11
CA THR A 308 -11.85 -3.34 -7.29
C THR A 308 -13.06 -2.90 -8.12
N SER A 309 -13.63 -1.74 -7.80
CA SER A 309 -14.77 -1.19 -8.54
C SER A 309 -14.36 -0.35 -9.77
N GLY A 310 -13.11 0.14 -9.83
CA GLY A 310 -12.62 1.04 -10.87
C GLY A 310 -13.11 2.47 -10.74
N TYR A 311 -13.73 2.84 -9.62
CA TYR A 311 -14.21 4.18 -9.34
C TYR A 311 -13.18 5.01 -8.57
N LEU A 312 -12.96 6.24 -9.03
CA LEU A 312 -12.37 7.32 -8.25
C LEU A 312 -13.49 8.06 -7.53
N TYR A 313 -13.50 8.01 -6.20
CA TYR A 313 -14.36 8.82 -5.34
C TYR A 313 -13.66 10.12 -4.99
N PHE A 314 -14.41 11.20 -4.84
CA PHE A 314 -13.86 12.49 -4.46
C PHE A 314 -14.96 13.40 -3.92
N THR A 315 -14.55 14.45 -3.22
CA THR A 315 -15.44 15.50 -2.74
C THR A 315 -15.39 16.69 -3.70
N SER A 316 -16.55 17.31 -4.00
CA SER A 316 -16.63 18.49 -4.83
C SER A 316 -17.69 19.46 -4.30
N LYS A 317 -17.42 20.77 -4.42
CA LYS A 317 -18.37 21.86 -4.08
C LYS A 317 -19.17 22.37 -5.26
N ARG A 318 -19.23 21.60 -6.37
CA ARG A 318 -19.91 22.04 -7.60
C ARG A 318 -21.40 22.30 -7.48
N ASP A 319 -22.04 21.73 -6.46
CA ASP A 319 -23.48 21.90 -6.18
C ASP A 319 -23.76 22.79 -4.97
N GLY A 320 -22.75 23.47 -4.42
CA GLY A 320 -22.88 24.46 -3.33
C GLY A 320 -22.40 23.93 -1.97
N SER A 321 -22.75 22.72 -1.56
CA SER A 321 -22.18 21.98 -0.42
C SER A 321 -21.02 21.10 -0.87
N SER A 322 -20.22 20.63 0.07
CA SER A 322 -19.27 19.55 -0.20
C SER A 322 -20.02 18.24 -0.33
N ASP A 323 -20.07 17.70 -1.53
CA ASP A 323 -20.76 16.46 -1.86
C ASP A 323 -19.79 15.39 -2.36
N ILE A 324 -20.11 14.14 -2.16
CA ILE A 324 -19.34 13.00 -2.66
C ILE A 324 -19.77 12.66 -4.08
N PHE A 325 -18.80 12.61 -4.96
CA PHE A 325 -18.94 12.18 -6.35
C PHE A 325 -18.05 10.97 -6.61
N ARG A 326 -18.36 10.26 -7.68
CA ARG A 326 -17.50 9.21 -8.21
C ARG A 326 -17.44 9.24 -9.73
N VAL A 327 -16.35 8.74 -10.28
CA VAL A 327 -16.16 8.59 -11.71
C VAL A 327 -15.45 7.28 -12.01
N LYS A 328 -15.90 6.56 -13.02
CA LYS A 328 -15.26 5.32 -13.43
C LYS A 328 -14.06 5.62 -14.31
N ILE A 329 -12.85 5.43 -13.77
CA ILE A 329 -11.59 5.69 -14.49
C ILE A 329 -10.86 4.43 -14.91
N ALA A 330 -11.24 3.26 -14.39
CA ALA A 330 -10.72 1.95 -14.80
C ALA A 330 -11.85 0.90 -14.81
N PRO A 331 -11.76 -0.15 -15.62
CA PRO A 331 -12.69 -1.26 -15.53
C PRO A 331 -12.58 -1.93 -14.15
N PRO A 332 -13.67 -2.56 -13.65
CA PRO A 332 -13.64 -3.31 -12.40
C PRO A 332 -12.54 -4.35 -12.42
N GLN A 333 -11.78 -4.44 -11.34
CA GLN A 333 -10.77 -5.48 -11.19
C GLN A 333 -11.43 -6.75 -10.63
N PRO A 334 -11.05 -7.93 -11.12
CA PRO A 334 -11.58 -9.17 -10.58
C PRO A 334 -11.17 -9.31 -9.10
N THR A 335 -12.09 -9.81 -8.30
CA THR A 335 -11.85 -10.17 -6.89
C THR A 335 -11.10 -11.51 -6.77
N GLU A 336 -11.10 -12.28 -7.84
CA GLU A 336 -10.42 -13.58 -7.97
C GLU A 336 -9.56 -13.57 -9.22
N ILE A 337 -8.46 -14.31 -9.17
CA ILE A 337 -7.55 -14.54 -10.30
C ILE A 337 -7.70 -16.00 -10.72
N ILE A 338 -7.80 -16.23 -12.01
CA ILE A 338 -7.75 -17.59 -12.56
C ILE A 338 -6.29 -17.97 -12.77
N VAL A 339 -5.90 -19.09 -12.20
CA VAL A 339 -4.59 -19.71 -12.44
C VAL A 339 -4.81 -20.97 -13.26
N ASN A 340 -4.37 -20.93 -14.50
CA ASN A 340 -4.35 -22.06 -15.40
C ASN A 340 -2.98 -22.73 -15.32
N GLY A 341 -2.95 -24.05 -15.20
CA GLY A 341 -1.71 -24.76 -15.09
C GLY A 341 -1.68 -26.07 -15.85
N ARG A 342 -0.48 -26.53 -16.13
CA ARG A 342 -0.23 -27.86 -16.67
C ARG A 342 0.84 -28.58 -15.86
N ILE A 343 0.68 -29.88 -15.73
CA ILE A 343 1.60 -30.74 -14.99
C ILE A 343 2.39 -31.56 -15.99
N LEU A 344 3.70 -31.45 -15.93
CA LEU A 344 4.62 -32.08 -16.86
C LEU A 344 5.60 -33.00 -16.12
N ASN A 345 5.95 -34.08 -16.74
CA ASN A 345 7.09 -34.89 -16.36
C ASN A 345 8.38 -34.06 -16.58
N SER A 346 9.19 -33.90 -15.55
CA SER A 346 10.38 -33.05 -15.60
C SER A 346 11.41 -33.51 -16.62
N LYS A 347 11.49 -34.85 -16.87
CA LYS A 347 12.45 -35.49 -17.79
C LYS A 347 11.94 -35.52 -19.24
N THR A 348 10.68 -35.96 -19.45
CA THR A 348 10.13 -36.12 -20.82
C THR A 348 9.39 -34.92 -21.35
N LYS A 349 9.00 -33.97 -20.46
CA LYS A 349 8.15 -32.83 -20.77
C LYS A 349 6.73 -33.19 -21.28
N GLU A 350 6.34 -34.43 -21.13
CA GLU A 350 4.98 -34.89 -21.45
C GLU A 350 4.00 -34.53 -20.32
N LEU A 351 2.72 -34.36 -20.68
CA LEU A 351 1.64 -34.12 -19.73
C LEU A 351 1.45 -35.30 -18.77
N VAL A 352 1.34 -34.99 -17.49
CA VAL A 352 1.03 -36.01 -16.47
C VAL A 352 -0.46 -35.94 -16.15
N THR A 353 -1.19 -36.94 -16.66
CA THR A 353 -2.64 -37.04 -16.49
C THR A 353 -3.04 -37.59 -15.11
N ASN A 354 -4.26 -37.27 -14.67
CA ASN A 354 -4.83 -37.69 -13.39
C ASN A 354 -3.96 -37.39 -12.17
N ALA A 355 -3.26 -36.24 -12.19
CA ALA A 355 -2.53 -35.72 -11.03
C ALA A 355 -3.49 -34.99 -10.11
N GLN A 356 -3.22 -35.04 -8.80
CA GLN A 356 -3.94 -34.28 -7.79
C GLN A 356 -3.25 -32.93 -7.60
N VAL A 357 -4.01 -31.82 -7.65
CA VAL A 357 -3.55 -30.48 -7.33
C VAL A 357 -4.26 -30.00 -6.10
N GLN A 358 -3.52 -29.77 -5.03
CA GLN A 358 -4.01 -29.16 -3.80
C GLN A 358 -3.54 -27.73 -3.73
N TYR A 359 -4.39 -26.83 -3.26
CA TYR A 359 -4.06 -25.42 -3.09
C TYR A 359 -4.74 -24.84 -1.85
N GLY A 360 -4.04 -23.98 -1.16
CA GLY A 360 -4.52 -23.34 0.05
C GLY A 360 -3.56 -22.26 0.53
N SER A 361 -3.99 -21.45 1.48
CA SER A 361 -3.17 -20.47 2.16
C SER A 361 -3.22 -20.71 3.66
N GLU A 362 -2.25 -20.16 4.39
CA GLU A 362 -2.21 -20.24 5.84
C GLU A 362 -3.54 -19.74 6.44
N GLY A 363 -4.20 -20.56 7.23
CA GLY A 363 -5.50 -20.26 7.85
C GLY A 363 -6.75 -20.52 6.99
N ASN A 364 -6.61 -20.91 5.72
CA ASN A 364 -7.74 -21.25 4.84
C ASN A 364 -7.77 -22.75 4.53
N PRO A 365 -8.97 -23.35 4.31
CA PRO A 365 -9.08 -24.76 3.97
C PRO A 365 -8.36 -25.08 2.65
N THR A 366 -7.69 -26.23 2.62
CA THR A 366 -7.04 -26.73 1.42
C THR A 366 -8.11 -27.24 0.45
N ASN A 367 -8.12 -26.72 -0.78
CA ASN A 367 -8.94 -27.24 -1.87
C ASN A 367 -8.15 -28.25 -2.70
N ALA A 368 -8.81 -29.18 -3.34
CA ALA A 368 -8.19 -30.18 -4.20
C ALA A 368 -8.98 -30.33 -5.49
N ILE A 369 -8.26 -30.47 -6.61
CA ILE A 369 -8.83 -30.79 -7.92
C ILE A 369 -7.99 -31.88 -8.58
N THR A 370 -8.59 -32.62 -9.53
CA THR A 370 -7.88 -33.61 -10.33
C THR A 370 -7.60 -33.04 -11.72
N ALA A 371 -6.34 -32.97 -12.12
CA ALA A 371 -5.90 -32.63 -13.47
C ALA A 371 -6.01 -33.88 -14.38
N THR A 372 -7.21 -34.17 -14.85
CA THR A 372 -7.52 -35.44 -15.57
C THR A 372 -6.72 -35.58 -16.86
N ASP A 373 -6.55 -34.48 -17.60
CA ASP A 373 -5.81 -34.39 -18.86
C ASP A 373 -4.42 -33.78 -18.70
N GLY A 374 -3.99 -33.54 -17.45
CA GLY A 374 -2.74 -32.88 -17.12
C GLY A 374 -2.87 -31.36 -17.02
N TYR A 375 -4.05 -30.79 -17.28
CA TYR A 375 -4.35 -29.35 -17.10
C TYR A 375 -5.24 -29.11 -15.87
N PHE A 376 -5.11 -27.95 -15.29
CA PHE A 376 -5.98 -27.51 -14.19
C PHE A 376 -6.27 -26.02 -14.30
N SER A 377 -7.40 -25.61 -13.70
CA SER A 377 -7.79 -24.21 -13.55
C SER A 377 -8.33 -24.00 -12.14
N ILE A 378 -7.79 -23.04 -11.42
CA ILE A 378 -8.21 -22.69 -10.06
C ILE A 378 -8.49 -21.19 -9.95
N LYS A 379 -9.41 -20.83 -9.05
CA LYS A 379 -9.70 -19.45 -8.71
C LYS A 379 -9.11 -19.14 -7.35
N ILE A 380 -8.35 -18.08 -7.27
CA ILE A 380 -7.67 -17.65 -6.06
C ILE A 380 -8.10 -16.24 -5.73
N PRO A 381 -8.51 -15.94 -4.48
CA PRO A 381 -8.83 -14.59 -4.06
C PRO A 381 -7.63 -13.66 -4.21
N LYS A 382 -7.88 -12.45 -4.69
CA LYS A 382 -6.88 -11.41 -4.87
C LYS A 382 -6.14 -11.11 -3.56
N GLY A 383 -4.81 -10.99 -3.62
CA GLY A 383 -3.98 -10.57 -2.49
C GLY A 383 -3.64 -11.67 -1.49
N ILE A 384 -4.04 -12.92 -1.74
CA ILE A 384 -3.67 -14.07 -0.90
C ILE A 384 -2.54 -14.85 -1.57
N ARG A 385 -1.46 -15.09 -0.83
CA ARG A 385 -0.43 -16.06 -1.25
C ARG A 385 -1.00 -17.47 -1.13
N VAL A 386 -0.86 -18.25 -2.19
CA VAL A 386 -1.33 -19.64 -2.25
C VAL A 386 -0.17 -20.55 -2.63
N ASP A 387 -0.02 -21.64 -1.90
CA ASP A 387 0.90 -22.71 -2.26
C ASP A 387 0.13 -23.80 -3.02
N LEU A 388 0.64 -24.18 -4.19
CA LEU A 388 0.13 -25.29 -5.02
C LEU A 388 0.98 -26.53 -4.81
N THR A 389 0.34 -27.64 -4.48
CA THR A 389 1.00 -28.95 -4.38
C THR A 389 0.44 -29.88 -5.43
N ALA A 390 1.29 -30.37 -6.34
CA ALA A 390 0.94 -31.40 -7.29
C ALA A 390 1.50 -32.75 -6.84
N THR A 391 0.65 -33.80 -6.87
CA THR A 391 1.02 -35.15 -6.52
C THR A 391 0.47 -36.16 -7.54
N LYS A 392 1.24 -37.21 -7.79
CA LYS A 392 0.85 -38.33 -8.65
C LYS A 392 1.61 -39.58 -8.24
N ASP A 393 0.94 -40.76 -8.25
CA ASP A 393 1.60 -42.05 -8.02
C ASP A 393 2.70 -42.27 -9.05
N GLY A 394 3.89 -42.69 -8.56
CA GLY A 394 5.08 -42.87 -9.38
C GLY A 394 5.89 -41.60 -9.63
N PHE A 395 5.51 -40.48 -9.01
CA PHE A 395 6.23 -39.20 -9.10
C PHE A 395 6.52 -38.63 -7.72
N GLN A 396 7.60 -37.85 -7.65
CA GLN A 396 7.89 -37.00 -6.51
C GLN A 396 6.95 -35.79 -6.56
N GLY A 397 6.17 -35.56 -5.50
CA GLY A 397 5.29 -34.39 -5.40
C GLY A 397 6.10 -33.10 -5.32
N ILE A 398 5.53 -32.00 -5.85
CA ILE A 398 6.11 -30.67 -5.81
C ILE A 398 5.15 -29.68 -5.16
N THR A 399 5.69 -28.76 -4.37
CA THR A 399 4.95 -27.57 -3.88
C THR A 399 5.57 -26.31 -4.48
N SER A 400 4.76 -25.48 -5.10
CA SER A 400 5.17 -24.22 -5.71
C SER A 400 4.31 -23.07 -5.17
N PRO A 401 4.91 -22.02 -4.60
CA PRO A 401 4.18 -20.83 -4.23
C PRO A 401 3.72 -20.09 -5.48
N ILE A 402 2.48 -19.61 -5.47
CA ILE A 402 1.99 -18.65 -6.48
C ILE A 402 2.27 -17.26 -5.95
N GLU A 403 3.16 -16.56 -6.63
CA GLU A 403 3.38 -15.14 -6.42
C GLU A 403 2.58 -14.35 -7.46
N PHE A 404 1.71 -13.46 -6.98
CA PHE A 404 0.97 -12.58 -7.87
C PHE A 404 1.91 -11.56 -8.49
N ARG A 405 2.18 -11.68 -9.81
CA ARG A 405 2.85 -10.62 -10.56
C ARG A 405 1.88 -9.45 -10.70
N ARG A 406 2.23 -8.33 -10.11
CA ARG A 406 1.49 -7.07 -10.22
C ARG A 406 1.81 -6.42 -11.56
N ASP A 407 1.05 -6.74 -12.62
CA ASP A 407 1.02 -5.91 -13.81
C ASP A 407 0.14 -4.68 -13.53
N TYR A 408 0.65 -3.53 -13.72
CA TYR A 408 0.39 -2.16 -13.29
C TYR A 408 -1.07 -1.73 -13.06
N TYR A 409 -2.08 -2.35 -13.63
CA TYR A 409 -3.49 -1.98 -13.44
C TYR A 409 -4.45 -3.18 -13.50
N PHE A 410 -3.96 -4.37 -13.84
CA PHE A 410 -4.81 -5.53 -14.05
C PHE A 410 -4.10 -6.77 -13.51
N PHE A 411 -4.75 -7.46 -12.59
CA PHE A 411 -4.40 -8.84 -12.32
C PHE A 411 -4.87 -9.66 -13.53
N ARG A 412 -3.94 -10.22 -14.24
CA ARG A 412 -4.24 -11.14 -15.34
C ARG A 412 -4.29 -12.56 -14.83
N ASP A 413 -5.10 -13.37 -15.48
CA ASP A 413 -5.03 -14.81 -15.35
C ASP A 413 -3.59 -15.28 -15.56
N GLN A 414 -3.14 -16.20 -14.72
CA GLN A 414 -1.76 -16.68 -14.74
C GLN A 414 -1.69 -18.05 -15.38
N GLU A 415 -0.64 -18.30 -16.15
CA GLU A 415 -0.29 -19.61 -16.66
C GLU A 415 0.96 -20.12 -15.94
N ILE A 416 0.90 -21.34 -15.42
CA ILE A 416 2.00 -21.97 -14.69
C ILE A 416 2.26 -23.39 -15.17
N GLU A 417 3.50 -23.83 -15.01
CA GLU A 417 3.92 -25.21 -15.25
C GLU A 417 4.44 -25.82 -13.95
N LEU A 418 3.90 -26.98 -13.58
CA LEU A 418 4.39 -27.78 -12.47
C LEU A 418 5.17 -28.97 -13.03
N LEU A 419 6.49 -28.99 -12.78
CA LEU A 419 7.37 -30.07 -13.22
C LEU A 419 7.53 -31.08 -12.09
N ILE A 420 7.00 -32.29 -12.26
CA ILE A 420 7.14 -33.36 -11.27
C ILE A 420 8.13 -34.44 -11.75
N ASP A 421 8.98 -34.89 -10.84
CA ASP A 421 10.04 -35.88 -11.14
C ASP A 421 9.50 -37.31 -11.06
N PRO A 422 9.71 -38.15 -12.08
CA PRO A 422 9.39 -39.55 -11.96
C PRO A 422 10.31 -40.22 -10.92
N LEU A 423 9.73 -41.06 -10.06
CA LEU A 423 10.47 -41.82 -9.06
C LEU A 423 11.34 -42.92 -9.72
N GLU A 424 12.55 -43.10 -9.22
CA GLU A 424 13.39 -44.23 -9.60
C GLU A 424 12.88 -45.52 -8.89
N PRO A 425 13.11 -46.69 -9.46
CA PRO A 425 12.69 -47.96 -8.87
C PRO A 425 13.19 -48.11 -7.41
N GLY A 426 12.25 -48.25 -6.46
CA GLY A 426 12.56 -48.38 -5.04
C GLY A 426 12.55 -47.07 -4.23
N GLN A 427 12.31 -45.94 -4.87
CA GLN A 427 12.09 -44.68 -4.17
C GLN A 427 10.63 -44.56 -3.68
N THR A 428 10.45 -44.14 -2.44
CA THR A 428 9.14 -43.77 -1.91
C THR A 428 8.91 -42.25 -2.09
N PRO A 429 7.71 -41.84 -2.51
CA PRO A 429 7.43 -40.41 -2.66
C PRO A 429 7.55 -39.72 -1.28
N THR A 430 8.40 -38.73 -1.19
CA THR A 430 8.37 -37.76 -0.08
C THR A 430 7.39 -36.67 -0.48
N THR A 431 6.15 -36.78 -0.03
CA THR A 431 5.18 -35.70 -0.20
C THR A 431 5.66 -34.54 0.67
N PRO A 432 5.87 -33.33 0.11
CA PRO A 432 5.98 -32.15 0.95
C PRO A 432 4.64 -32.00 1.68
N ALA A 433 4.61 -32.39 2.94
CA ALA A 433 3.40 -32.28 3.74
C ALA A 433 3.08 -30.78 3.87
N ILE A 434 1.94 -30.35 3.36
CA ILE A 434 1.29 -29.15 3.88
C ILE A 434 0.96 -29.52 5.34
N GLN A 435 1.78 -29.08 6.27
CA GLN A 435 1.49 -29.27 7.70
C GLN A 435 0.32 -28.36 8.06
N ILE A 436 -0.90 -28.88 7.88
CA ILE A 436 -2.09 -28.33 8.52
C ILE A 436 -2.01 -28.77 9.98
N GLN A 437 -1.38 -27.99 10.82
CA GLN A 437 -1.59 -28.12 12.25
C GLN A 437 -2.98 -27.57 12.55
N ALA A 438 -3.90 -28.46 12.91
CA ALA A 438 -5.13 -28.06 13.59
C ALA A 438 -4.73 -27.26 14.86
N PRO A 439 -5.39 -26.14 15.15
CA PRO A 439 -5.00 -25.30 16.26
C PRO A 439 -5.13 -26.10 17.59
N PRO A 440 -4.06 -26.21 18.39
CA PRO A 440 -4.20 -26.72 19.75
C PRO A 440 -4.95 -25.68 20.58
N VAL A 441 -5.89 -26.14 21.37
CA VAL A 441 -6.50 -25.35 22.45
C VAL A 441 -5.37 -24.85 23.34
N GLN A 442 -5.04 -23.56 23.24
CA GLN A 442 -3.94 -22.98 24.01
C GLN A 442 -4.41 -22.41 25.35
N THR A 443 -3.88 -23.00 26.39
CA THR A 443 -3.62 -22.31 27.64
C THR A 443 -2.49 -21.29 27.42
N GLN A 444 -2.76 -20.01 27.69
CA GLN A 444 -1.83 -18.93 27.43
C GLN A 444 -0.55 -19.04 28.23
N THR A 445 0.57 -19.19 27.57
CA THR A 445 1.88 -18.71 28.04
C THR A 445 2.47 -17.86 26.90
N LEU A 446 2.82 -16.61 27.28
CA LEU A 446 3.45 -15.64 26.39
C LEU A 446 4.72 -16.22 25.78
N SER A 447 4.72 -16.38 24.46
CA SER A 447 5.93 -16.59 23.68
C SER A 447 5.96 -15.60 22.51
N THR A 448 7.14 -15.03 22.28
CA THR A 448 7.51 -14.08 21.23
C THR A 448 6.97 -14.46 19.86
N PRO A 449 6.53 -13.48 19.03
CA PRO A 449 6.00 -13.75 17.70
C PRO A 449 7.09 -14.33 16.77
N PRO A 450 6.73 -15.23 15.82
CA PRO A 450 7.69 -15.78 14.86
C PRO A 450 8.26 -14.68 13.96
N LYS A 451 9.57 -14.71 13.82
CA LYS A 451 10.36 -13.84 12.93
C LYS A 451 9.89 -14.05 11.47
N PRO A 452 9.65 -13.01 10.67
CA PRO A 452 9.32 -13.18 9.26
C PRO A 452 10.47 -13.87 8.51
N ALA A 453 10.12 -14.82 7.63
CA ALA A 453 11.09 -15.54 6.81
C ALA A 453 11.97 -14.58 5.99
N SER A 454 13.28 -14.74 6.10
CA SER A 454 14.29 -13.94 5.40
C SER A 454 14.90 -14.73 4.25
N VAL A 455 15.37 -14.03 3.21
CA VAL A 455 16.18 -14.65 2.13
C VAL A 455 17.45 -15.32 2.68
N PHE A 456 17.79 -15.07 3.94
CA PHE A 456 18.91 -15.68 4.67
C PHE A 456 18.54 -16.97 5.44
N ASP A 457 17.26 -17.37 5.44
CA ASP A 457 16.79 -18.60 6.11
C ASP A 457 17.03 -19.86 5.23
N GLU A 458 17.48 -19.68 3.97
CA GLU A 458 17.87 -20.76 3.09
C GLU A 458 19.28 -21.29 3.40
N PRO A 459 19.57 -22.58 3.11
CA PRO A 459 20.91 -23.12 3.31
C PRO A 459 21.98 -22.31 2.59
N LEU A 460 23.00 -21.90 3.33
CA LEU A 460 24.17 -21.19 2.79
C LEU A 460 25.00 -22.18 1.94
N VAL A 461 25.28 -21.81 0.70
CA VAL A 461 26.07 -22.63 -0.24
C VAL A 461 27.16 -21.76 -0.85
N ILE A 462 28.40 -22.26 -0.89
CA ILE A 462 29.52 -21.55 -1.51
C ILE A 462 29.20 -21.23 -2.98
N ASN A 463 29.52 -20.02 -3.41
CA ASN A 463 29.19 -19.44 -4.71
C ASN A 463 27.71 -19.13 -4.95
N LYS A 464 26.82 -19.40 -3.99
CA LYS A 464 25.43 -18.92 -4.07
C LYS A 464 25.40 -17.39 -3.99
N THR A 465 24.63 -16.80 -4.87
CA THR A 465 24.34 -15.37 -4.84
C THR A 465 22.97 -15.15 -4.21
N ILE A 466 22.88 -14.23 -3.27
CA ILE A 466 21.67 -13.82 -2.60
C ILE A 466 21.40 -12.37 -3.00
N GLU A 467 20.28 -12.11 -3.65
CA GLU A 467 19.87 -10.75 -3.97
C GLU A 467 19.31 -10.06 -2.71
N LEU A 468 19.86 -8.90 -2.38
CA LEU A 468 19.33 -8.05 -1.31
C LEU A 468 18.18 -7.20 -1.87
N LYS A 469 16.94 -7.66 -1.66
CA LYS A 469 15.73 -7.09 -2.30
C LYS A 469 15.34 -5.69 -1.79
N ALA A 470 15.88 -5.26 -0.66
CA ALA A 470 15.49 -4.02 0.02
C ALA A 470 16.67 -3.09 0.32
N ILE A 471 17.65 -2.98 -0.59
CA ILE A 471 18.78 -2.07 -0.45
C ILE A 471 18.61 -0.88 -1.39
N TYR A 472 18.36 0.28 -0.80
CA TYR A 472 18.08 1.52 -1.50
C TYR A 472 19.18 2.55 -1.24
N PHE A 473 19.54 3.29 -2.29
CA PHE A 473 20.53 4.37 -2.22
C PHE A 473 19.91 5.68 -2.67
N GLN A 474 20.47 6.78 -2.20
CA GLN A 474 20.16 8.08 -2.76
C GLN A 474 20.56 8.09 -4.25
N GLN A 475 19.71 8.70 -5.10
CA GLN A 475 19.91 8.73 -6.55
C GLN A 475 21.33 9.21 -6.90
N SER A 476 21.99 8.49 -7.82
CA SER A 476 23.36 8.75 -8.27
C SER A 476 24.42 8.84 -7.16
N LYS A 477 24.12 8.36 -5.95
CA LYS A 477 25.03 8.36 -4.80
C LYS A 477 25.14 6.97 -4.17
N ALA A 478 26.14 6.80 -3.34
CA ALA A 478 26.37 5.60 -2.52
C ALA A 478 25.93 5.82 -1.06
N ILE A 479 24.87 6.62 -0.84
CA ILE A 479 24.30 6.89 0.49
C ILE A 479 23.14 5.92 0.69
N ILE A 480 23.26 5.02 1.65
CA ILE A 480 22.23 4.04 1.99
C ILE A 480 21.04 4.75 2.64
N LEU A 481 19.83 4.44 2.17
CA LEU A 481 18.61 4.99 2.74
C LEU A 481 18.15 4.17 3.96
N PRO A 482 17.47 4.79 4.94
CA PRO A 482 17.01 4.11 6.16
C PRO A 482 16.14 2.89 5.91
N ALA A 483 15.36 2.87 4.82
CA ALA A 483 14.55 1.72 4.42
C ALA A 483 15.34 0.43 4.17
N SER A 484 16.68 0.55 4.00
CA SER A 484 17.59 -0.59 3.81
C SER A 484 18.09 -1.21 5.12
N TYR A 485 17.92 -0.52 6.25
CA TYR A 485 18.57 -0.93 7.51
C TYR A 485 18.04 -2.24 8.08
N ASP A 486 16.80 -2.58 7.83
CA ASP A 486 16.23 -3.87 8.27
C ASP A 486 16.89 -5.04 7.54
N GLU A 487 17.05 -4.94 6.22
CA GLU A 487 17.71 -5.97 5.41
C GLU A 487 19.18 -6.08 5.73
N LEU A 488 19.86 -4.95 5.87
CA LEU A 488 21.27 -4.91 6.29
C LEU A 488 21.46 -5.40 7.73
N GLY A 489 20.49 -5.15 8.61
CA GLY A 489 20.46 -5.69 9.97
C GLY A 489 20.41 -7.21 9.98
N ARG A 490 19.57 -7.81 9.12
CA ARG A 490 19.48 -9.28 8.95
C ARG A 490 20.79 -9.87 8.42
N LEU A 491 21.40 -9.23 7.42
CA LEU A 491 22.72 -9.63 6.90
C LEU A 491 23.81 -9.52 7.99
N SER A 492 23.76 -8.47 8.81
CA SER A 492 24.67 -8.33 9.94
C SER A 492 24.51 -9.45 10.97
N THR A 493 23.25 -9.81 11.30
CA THR A 493 22.95 -10.93 12.19
C THR A 493 23.47 -12.25 11.62
N LEU A 494 23.23 -12.51 10.32
CA LEU A 494 23.75 -13.69 9.63
C LEU A 494 25.27 -13.81 9.75
N LEU A 495 26.02 -12.71 9.56
CA LEU A 495 27.48 -12.69 9.71
C LEU A 495 27.94 -12.88 11.15
N GLN A 496 27.16 -12.46 12.13
CA GLN A 496 27.45 -12.66 13.56
C GLN A 496 27.19 -14.12 13.99
N GLU A 497 26.08 -14.70 13.51
CA GLU A 497 25.72 -16.10 13.79
C GLU A 497 26.64 -17.11 13.08
N ASN A 498 27.32 -16.67 11.98
CA ASN A 498 28.24 -17.50 11.21
C ASN A 498 29.66 -16.88 11.17
N PRO A 499 30.51 -17.08 12.19
CA PRO A 499 31.82 -16.43 12.31
C PRO A 499 32.81 -16.75 11.18
N ASN A 500 32.64 -17.89 10.52
CA ASN A 500 33.50 -18.33 9.41
C ASN A 500 32.98 -17.91 8.02
N LEU A 501 31.78 -17.33 7.96
CA LEU A 501 31.17 -16.91 6.72
C LEU A 501 31.92 -15.72 6.11
N HIS A 502 32.43 -15.89 4.89
CA HIS A 502 32.99 -14.84 4.06
C HIS A 502 32.05 -14.54 2.89
N ILE A 503 31.83 -13.28 2.63
CA ILE A 503 30.92 -12.82 1.58
C ILE A 503 31.60 -11.78 0.69
N ARG A 504 31.09 -11.65 -0.54
CA ARG A 504 31.35 -10.50 -1.41
C ARG A 504 30.07 -9.76 -1.72
N ILE A 505 30.08 -8.47 -1.50
CA ILE A 505 28.98 -7.57 -1.84
C ILE A 505 29.21 -7.10 -3.27
N GLU A 506 28.26 -7.37 -4.15
CA GLU A 506 28.32 -7.10 -5.58
C GLU A 506 27.30 -6.02 -5.94
N GLY A 507 27.76 -4.85 -6.42
CA GLY A 507 26.91 -3.75 -6.82
C GLY A 507 26.71 -3.73 -8.34
N HIS A 508 25.47 -3.46 -8.78
CA HIS A 508 25.08 -3.36 -10.18
C HIS A 508 24.34 -2.06 -10.45
N THR A 509 24.35 -1.61 -11.70
CA THR A 509 23.59 -0.46 -12.20
C THR A 509 22.83 -0.85 -13.47
N ASP A 510 21.91 0.00 -13.89
CA ASP A 510 21.43 -0.02 -15.26
C ASP A 510 22.51 0.51 -16.23
N ASN A 511 22.15 0.59 -17.51
CA ASN A 511 23.05 1.02 -18.60
C ASN A 511 22.93 2.52 -18.94
N GLN A 512 22.30 3.34 -18.10
CA GLN A 512 22.08 4.75 -18.38
C GLN A 512 23.26 5.59 -17.84
N GLY A 513 24.12 6.03 -18.71
CA GLY A 513 25.25 6.89 -18.37
C GLY A 513 26.61 6.37 -18.86
N ASN A 514 27.67 7.03 -18.40
CA ASN A 514 29.03 6.60 -18.71
C ASN A 514 29.39 5.31 -17.97
N LYS A 515 29.82 4.28 -18.69
CA LYS A 515 30.12 2.95 -18.14
C LYS A 515 31.13 3.00 -16.98
N GLU A 516 32.19 3.79 -17.09
CA GLU A 516 33.22 3.88 -16.03
C GLU A 516 32.66 4.50 -14.75
N GLU A 517 31.81 5.53 -14.88
CA GLU A 517 31.13 6.17 -13.74
C GLU A 517 30.11 5.22 -13.10
N LEU A 518 29.40 4.43 -13.89
CA LEU A 518 28.46 3.41 -13.41
C LEU A 518 29.20 2.30 -12.63
N ILE A 519 30.34 1.85 -13.10
CA ILE A 519 31.21 0.89 -12.37
C ILE A 519 31.71 1.50 -11.05
N LYS A 520 32.17 2.76 -11.06
CA LYS A 520 32.56 3.45 -9.82
C LYS A 520 31.40 3.60 -8.84
N LEU A 521 30.21 3.98 -9.31
CA LEU A 521 29.02 4.11 -8.48
C LEU A 521 28.61 2.78 -7.87
N SER A 522 28.59 1.70 -8.64
CA SER A 522 28.22 0.38 -8.15
C SER A 522 29.20 -0.14 -7.09
N ARG A 523 30.50 0.09 -7.28
CA ARG A 523 31.54 -0.22 -6.29
C ARG A 523 31.37 0.59 -5.02
N ALA A 524 31.15 1.90 -5.12
CA ALA A 524 30.94 2.77 -3.97
C ALA A 524 29.68 2.34 -3.15
N ARG A 525 28.63 1.86 -3.82
CA ARG A 525 27.44 1.29 -3.16
C ARG A 525 27.77 0.02 -2.38
N ALA A 526 28.52 -0.91 -2.97
CA ALA A 526 28.98 -2.11 -2.29
C ALA A 526 29.86 -1.78 -1.07
N GLU A 527 30.72 -0.77 -1.17
CA GLU A 527 31.54 -0.29 -0.06
C GLU A 527 30.74 0.37 1.05
N ALA A 528 29.68 1.10 0.71
CA ALA A 528 28.77 1.69 1.70
C ALA A 528 28.04 0.59 2.51
N VAL A 529 27.61 -0.50 1.86
CA VAL A 529 27.04 -1.66 2.55
C VAL A 529 28.09 -2.34 3.44
N LYS A 530 29.31 -2.58 2.95
CA LYS A 530 30.40 -3.11 3.77
C LYS A 530 30.65 -2.24 5.00
N LYS A 531 30.74 -0.93 4.81
CA LYS A 531 30.93 0.02 5.92
C LYS A 531 29.81 -0.13 6.97
N TYR A 532 28.55 -0.19 6.55
CA TYR A 532 27.43 -0.40 7.47
C TYR A 532 27.58 -1.68 8.29
N LEU A 533 27.93 -2.79 7.65
CA LEU A 533 28.12 -4.09 8.33
C LEU A 533 29.30 -4.08 9.30
N THR A 534 30.39 -3.39 8.95
CA THR A 534 31.56 -3.24 9.86
C THR A 534 31.24 -2.32 11.03
N ASP A 535 30.48 -1.25 10.81
CA ASP A 535 30.00 -0.37 11.89
C ASP A 535 29.04 -1.13 12.85
N LYS A 536 28.39 -2.21 12.38
CA LYS A 536 27.56 -3.12 13.18
C LYS A 536 28.34 -4.31 13.80
N GLY A 537 29.67 -4.32 13.70
CA GLY A 537 30.53 -5.29 14.36
C GLY A 537 30.98 -6.47 13.51
N SER A 538 30.66 -6.49 12.21
CA SER A 538 31.22 -7.52 11.32
C SER A 538 32.68 -7.23 11.00
N THR A 539 33.52 -8.26 10.92
CA THR A 539 34.98 -8.14 10.64
C THR A 539 35.20 -7.80 9.16
N SER A 540 35.94 -6.75 8.88
CA SER A 540 36.15 -6.21 7.51
C SER A 540 36.81 -7.23 6.56
N GLU A 541 37.66 -8.10 7.07
CA GLU A 541 38.38 -9.13 6.33
C GLU A 541 37.49 -10.23 5.79
N ARG A 542 36.26 -10.37 6.33
CA ARG A 542 35.26 -11.32 5.87
C ARG A 542 34.32 -10.79 4.79
N ILE A 543 34.48 -9.51 4.44
CA ILE A 543 33.60 -8.83 3.51
C ILE A 543 34.41 -8.23 2.37
N GLU A 544 34.29 -8.83 1.18
CA GLU A 544 34.83 -8.25 -0.06
C GLU A 544 33.78 -7.36 -0.71
N THR A 545 34.20 -6.48 -1.61
CA THR A 545 33.31 -5.62 -2.41
C THR A 545 33.70 -5.67 -3.89
N ALA A 546 32.72 -5.68 -4.76
CA ALA A 546 32.87 -5.57 -6.20
C ALA A 546 31.82 -4.63 -6.79
N GLY A 547 32.19 -3.89 -7.82
CA GLY A 547 31.23 -3.09 -8.59
C GLY A 547 31.31 -3.49 -10.05
N PHE A 548 30.22 -3.95 -10.58
CA PHE A 548 30.12 -4.46 -11.95
C PHE A 548 29.45 -3.45 -12.90
N GLY A 549 28.87 -2.37 -12.38
CA GLY A 549 28.16 -1.43 -13.22
C GLY A 549 27.07 -2.14 -14.04
N PRO A 550 26.98 -1.88 -15.37
CA PRO A 550 25.96 -2.48 -16.23
C PRO A 550 26.36 -3.84 -16.84
N ASP A 551 27.50 -4.43 -16.46
CA ASP A 551 28.08 -5.58 -17.18
C ASP A 551 27.33 -6.91 -16.97
N TYR A 552 26.52 -7.01 -15.91
CA TYR A 552 25.74 -8.23 -15.62
C TYR A 552 24.26 -7.88 -15.44
N PRO A 553 23.55 -7.51 -16.53
CA PRO A 553 22.13 -7.19 -16.46
C PRO A 553 21.31 -8.47 -16.24
N ILE A 554 20.30 -8.40 -15.38
CA ILE A 554 19.27 -9.45 -15.26
C ILE A 554 18.07 -9.19 -16.15
N SER A 555 17.92 -7.94 -16.64
CA SER A 555 17.00 -7.58 -17.71
C SER A 555 17.70 -6.75 -18.77
N THR A 556 17.41 -7.04 -20.05
CA THR A 556 17.94 -6.29 -21.21
C THR A 556 16.95 -5.29 -21.78
N GLY A 557 15.77 -5.16 -21.18
CA GLY A 557 14.73 -4.23 -21.61
C GLY A 557 15.11 -2.76 -21.37
N SER A 558 14.49 -1.90 -22.14
CA SER A 558 14.73 -0.46 -22.09
C SER A 558 13.75 0.30 -21.18
N GLU A 559 12.70 -0.38 -20.71
CA GLU A 559 11.71 0.20 -19.81
C GLU A 559 12.29 0.41 -18.40
N GLU A 560 11.80 1.44 -17.69
CA GLU A 560 12.31 1.78 -16.37
C GLU A 560 12.16 0.63 -15.36
N ALA A 561 11.05 -0.10 -15.41
CA ALA A 561 10.84 -1.27 -14.55
C ALA A 561 11.90 -2.36 -14.75
N GLU A 562 12.34 -2.57 -15.99
CA GLU A 562 13.37 -3.53 -16.36
C GLU A 562 14.77 -3.03 -15.98
N ARG A 563 15.04 -1.73 -16.15
CA ARG A 563 16.29 -1.11 -15.69
C ARG A 563 16.41 -1.12 -14.17
N ALA A 564 15.28 -0.95 -13.46
CA ALA A 564 15.26 -1.01 -11.99
C ALA A 564 15.75 -2.35 -11.45
N LEU A 565 15.47 -3.46 -12.13
CA LEU A 565 15.98 -4.78 -11.77
C LEU A 565 17.52 -4.86 -11.83
N ASN A 566 18.12 -4.10 -12.72
CA ASN A 566 19.59 -4.06 -12.86
C ASN A 566 20.26 -3.20 -11.79
N ARG A 567 19.56 -2.27 -11.15
CA ARG A 567 20.06 -1.43 -10.05
C ARG A 567 19.91 -2.13 -8.71
N ARG A 568 20.76 -3.12 -8.45
CA ARG A 568 20.68 -4.00 -7.30
C ARG A 568 22.02 -4.18 -6.57
N VAL A 569 21.92 -4.78 -5.38
CA VAL A 569 23.08 -5.27 -4.63
C VAL A 569 22.86 -6.75 -4.34
N GLU A 570 23.86 -7.55 -4.59
CA GLU A 570 23.88 -8.97 -4.33
C GLU A 570 24.96 -9.33 -3.31
N VAL A 571 24.76 -10.43 -2.59
CA VAL A 571 25.74 -11.01 -1.69
C VAL A 571 26.13 -12.39 -2.20
N ARG A 572 27.40 -12.57 -2.53
CA ARG A 572 27.96 -13.86 -2.91
C ARG A 572 28.65 -14.51 -1.73
N ILE A 573 28.33 -15.78 -1.47
CA ILE A 573 29.00 -16.56 -0.42
C ILE A 573 30.33 -17.07 -0.94
N LEU A 574 31.41 -16.68 -0.27
CA LEU A 574 32.78 -17.06 -0.67
C LEU A 574 33.30 -18.25 0.13
N LYS A 575 32.94 -18.30 1.42
CA LYS A 575 33.39 -19.34 2.35
C LYS A 575 32.36 -19.49 3.47
N LEU A 576 32.22 -20.71 3.99
CA LEU A 576 31.39 -21.04 5.15
C LEU A 576 32.23 -21.43 6.36
#